data_255dc2bdfe828a90a082b9e4f22c18fe
#
_entry.id   255dc2bdfe828a90a082b9e4f22c18fe
#
_cell.length_a   1.000
_cell.length_b   1.000
_cell.length_c   1.000
_cell.angle_alpha   90.00
_cell.angle_beta   90.00
_cell.angle_gamma   90.00
#
_symmetry.space_group_name_H-M   'P 1'
#
loop_
_entity.id
_entity.type
_entity.pdbx_description
1 polymer ?
#
loop_
_entity_poly.entity_id
_entity_poly.type
_entity_poly.pdbx_seq_one_letter_code
_entity_poly.pdbx_strand_id
1 'polypeptide(L)'
;MAMLSRDTTASSHPQAEPPLQGKVVYIEDDETNVLMVQALVARHPGVTLLHASNGREGVALVRREKPDFVLLDMNLPDISGLEVVRELNIDITGRGLRLNILTGNALSMDIIKAMSLGAYEYWLKPLTKQVFDDGLRRALTGRRPDPARRLPVR
;
A
#
# COMPACT_ATOMS: atom_id res chain seq x y z
N MET A 1 -7.29 13.99 45.71
CA MET A 1 -6.49 14.97 45.14
C MET A 1 -5.47 14.42 44.26
N ALA A 2 -4.73 13.53 44.72
CA ALA A 2 -3.58 13.04 44.01
C ALA A 2 -3.93 12.27 42.76
N MET A 3 -5.10 11.86 42.62
CA MET A 3 -5.46 11.03 41.48
C MET A 3 -5.32 11.75 40.17
N LEU A 4 -5.36 13.05 40.19
CA LEU A 4 -5.24 13.78 38.92
C LEU A 4 -3.90 13.53 38.27
N SER A 5 -2.87 13.48 39.06
CA SER A 5 -1.56 13.28 38.46
C SER A 5 -1.42 11.89 37.88
N ARG A 6 -2.11 10.93 38.43
CA ARG A 6 -2.02 9.60 37.88
C ARG A 6 -2.63 9.53 36.50
N ASP A 7 -3.77 10.16 36.35
CA ASP A 7 -4.42 10.16 35.06
C ASP A 7 -3.57 10.85 34.02
N THR A 8 -2.97 11.94 34.40
CA THR A 8 -2.08 12.64 33.50
C THR A 8 -0.91 11.78 33.09
N THR A 9 -0.35 11.08 34.06
CA THR A 9 0.78 10.22 33.78
C THR A 9 0.41 9.12 32.78
N ALA A 10 -0.73 8.51 32.97
CA ALA A 10 -1.16 7.46 32.06
C ALA A 10 -1.35 7.99 30.65
N SER A 11 -1.91 9.17 30.52
CA SER A 11 -2.17 9.70 29.20
C SER A 11 -0.91 10.21 28.52
N SER A 12 0.16 10.44 29.24
CA SER A 12 1.37 10.93 28.64
C SER A 12 2.22 9.83 27.99
N HIS A 13 1.91 8.58 28.25
CA HIS A 13 2.63 7.49 27.63
C HIS A 13 2.10 7.22 26.24
N PRO A 14 3.00 7.05 25.26
CA PRO A 14 2.54 6.69 23.92
C PRO A 14 1.84 5.35 23.97
N GLN A 15 0.69 5.30 23.35
CA GLN A 15 -0.02 4.05 23.23
C GLN A 15 0.57 3.24 22.10
N ALA A 16 0.71 1.96 22.32
CA ALA A 16 1.08 1.06 21.23
C ALA A 16 -0.05 1.09 20.21
N GLU A 17 0.29 1.23 18.95
CA GLU A 17 -0.71 1.19 17.91
C GLU A 17 -1.26 -0.21 17.77
N PRO A 18 -2.54 -0.36 17.41
CA PRO A 18 -3.11 -1.67 17.22
C PRO A 18 -2.34 -2.46 16.15
N PRO A 19 -2.20 -3.76 16.32
CA PRO A 19 -1.55 -4.59 15.30
C PRO A 19 -2.26 -4.45 13.96
N LEU A 20 -1.48 -4.41 12.90
CA LEU A 20 -2.02 -4.37 11.56
C LEU A 20 -2.57 -5.74 11.18
N GLN A 21 -3.68 -5.72 10.46
CA GLN A 21 -4.30 -6.93 9.95
C GLN A 21 -4.79 -6.67 8.54
N GLY A 22 -4.70 -7.67 7.70
CA GLY A 22 -5.22 -7.56 6.36
C GLY A 22 -4.45 -8.43 5.37
N LYS A 23 -4.98 -8.47 4.17
CA LYS A 23 -4.41 -9.23 3.07
C LYS A 23 -3.85 -8.26 2.05
N VAL A 24 -2.59 -8.43 1.69
CA VAL A 24 -1.87 -7.58 0.76
C VAL A 24 -1.43 -8.41 -0.43
N VAL A 25 -1.65 -7.89 -1.63
CA VAL A 25 -1.08 -8.46 -2.85
C VAL A 25 0.04 -7.55 -3.31
N TYR A 26 1.21 -8.14 -3.54
CA TYR A 26 2.38 -7.42 -4.05
C TYR A 26 2.67 -7.93 -5.46
N ILE A 27 2.70 -7.01 -6.42
CA ILE A 27 2.95 -7.34 -7.83
C ILE A 27 4.34 -6.83 -8.19
N GLU A 28 5.27 -7.75 -8.38
CA GLU A 28 6.68 -7.45 -8.53
C GLU A 28 7.39 -8.63 -9.15
N ASP A 29 8.23 -8.39 -10.16
CA ASP A 29 8.97 -9.46 -10.82
C ASP A 29 10.38 -9.67 -10.27
N ASP A 30 10.92 -8.73 -9.52
CA ASP A 30 12.28 -8.81 -9.00
C ASP A 30 12.29 -9.52 -7.65
N GLU A 31 12.96 -10.68 -7.61
CA GLU A 31 12.96 -11.51 -6.39
C GLU A 31 13.60 -10.80 -5.20
N THR A 32 14.61 -9.98 -5.44
CA THR A 32 15.26 -9.24 -4.35
C THR A 32 14.27 -8.28 -3.69
N ASN A 33 13.48 -7.58 -4.50
CA ASN A 33 12.46 -6.68 -3.96
C ASN A 33 11.38 -7.47 -3.22
N VAL A 34 11.01 -8.64 -3.73
CA VAL A 34 10.02 -9.49 -3.07
C VAL A 34 10.51 -9.91 -1.70
N LEU A 35 11.77 -10.36 -1.60
CA LEU A 35 12.33 -10.76 -0.32
C LEU A 35 12.36 -9.60 0.68
N MET A 36 12.69 -8.41 0.20
CA MET A 36 12.71 -7.24 1.06
C MET A 36 11.33 -6.93 1.63
N VAL A 37 10.31 -6.93 0.78
CA VAL A 37 8.96 -6.63 1.22
C VAL A 37 8.44 -7.74 2.12
N GLN A 38 8.76 -9.01 1.82
CA GLN A 38 8.39 -10.11 2.70
C GLN A 38 8.97 -9.91 4.11
N ALA A 39 10.20 -9.46 4.19
CA ALA A 39 10.83 -9.20 5.49
C ALA A 39 10.14 -8.05 6.23
N LEU A 40 9.73 -7.02 5.50
CA LEU A 40 9.01 -5.90 6.10
C LEU A 40 7.64 -6.34 6.62
N VAL A 41 6.93 -7.16 5.85
CA VAL A 41 5.61 -7.66 6.25
C VAL A 41 5.71 -8.63 7.40
N ALA A 42 6.79 -9.41 7.48
CA ALA A 42 6.95 -10.40 8.55
C ALA A 42 6.94 -9.78 9.95
N ARG A 43 7.19 -8.50 10.07
CA ARG A 43 7.10 -7.81 11.35
C ARG A 43 5.66 -7.53 11.78
N HIS A 44 4.70 -7.85 10.94
CA HIS A 44 3.27 -7.64 11.20
C HIS A 44 2.54 -8.98 11.07
N PRO A 45 2.49 -9.78 12.14
CA PRO A 45 1.94 -11.15 12.04
C PRO A 45 0.51 -11.25 11.56
N GLY A 46 -0.27 -10.18 11.72
CA GLY A 46 -1.66 -10.16 11.25
C GLY A 46 -1.82 -9.86 9.77
N VAL A 47 -0.72 -9.56 9.07
CA VAL A 47 -0.78 -9.23 7.65
C VAL A 47 -0.35 -10.43 6.82
N THR A 48 -1.20 -10.80 5.87
CA THR A 48 -0.91 -11.87 4.92
C THR A 48 -0.44 -11.23 3.62
N LEU A 49 0.71 -11.67 3.13
CA LEU A 49 1.25 -11.19 1.87
C LEU A 49 1.13 -12.26 0.81
N LEU A 50 0.50 -11.91 -0.30
CA LEU A 50 0.45 -12.73 -1.50
C LEU A 50 1.24 -12.02 -2.59
N HIS A 51 1.87 -12.80 -3.45
CA HIS A 51 2.77 -12.26 -4.45
C HIS A 51 2.42 -12.76 -5.85
N ALA A 52 2.50 -11.85 -6.83
CA ALA A 52 2.44 -12.17 -8.24
C ALA A 52 3.66 -11.59 -8.92
N SER A 53 4.23 -12.32 -9.86
CA SER A 53 5.48 -11.92 -10.48
C SER A 53 5.31 -11.16 -11.80
N ASN A 54 4.09 -10.94 -12.23
CA ASN A 54 3.82 -10.13 -13.42
C ASN A 54 2.44 -9.50 -13.31
N GLY A 55 2.14 -8.60 -14.24
CA GLY A 55 0.91 -7.82 -14.17
C GLY A 55 -0.35 -8.65 -14.36
N ARG A 56 -0.34 -9.58 -15.31
CA ARG A 56 -1.54 -10.39 -15.58
C ARG A 56 -1.87 -11.30 -14.42
N GLU A 57 -0.85 -11.95 -13.86
CA GLU A 57 -1.05 -12.75 -12.65
C GLU A 57 -1.51 -11.89 -11.50
N GLY A 58 -0.98 -10.69 -11.40
CA GLY A 58 -1.36 -9.76 -10.34
C GLY A 58 -2.83 -9.40 -10.42
N VAL A 59 -3.32 -9.05 -11.59
CA VAL A 59 -4.73 -8.73 -11.78
C VAL A 59 -5.61 -9.92 -11.41
N ALA A 60 -5.25 -11.12 -11.88
CA ALA A 60 -6.02 -12.31 -11.57
C ALA A 60 -6.01 -12.60 -10.06
N LEU A 61 -4.86 -12.43 -9.42
CA LEU A 61 -4.73 -12.66 -7.99
C LEU A 61 -5.59 -11.69 -7.19
N VAL A 62 -5.57 -10.41 -7.55
CA VAL A 62 -6.38 -9.41 -6.89
C VAL A 62 -7.87 -9.73 -7.01
N ARG A 63 -8.31 -10.11 -8.21
CA ARG A 63 -9.72 -10.44 -8.42
C ARG A 63 -10.15 -11.67 -7.66
N ARG A 64 -9.28 -12.64 -7.53
CA ARG A 64 -9.59 -13.87 -6.80
C ARG A 64 -9.57 -13.67 -5.30
N GLU A 65 -8.54 -13.00 -4.81
CA GLU A 65 -8.31 -12.89 -3.37
C GLU A 65 -8.98 -11.70 -2.71
N LYS A 66 -9.36 -10.70 -3.50
CA LYS A 66 -9.99 -9.47 -3.01
C LYS A 66 -9.24 -8.89 -1.81
N PRO A 67 -7.96 -8.55 -2.00
CA PRO A 67 -7.15 -8.07 -0.88
C PRO A 67 -7.62 -6.72 -0.36
N ASP A 68 -7.11 -6.37 0.81
CA ASP A 68 -7.36 -5.06 1.39
C ASP A 68 -6.45 -4.00 0.78
N PHE A 69 -5.31 -4.41 0.27
CA PHE A 69 -4.30 -3.48 -0.23
C PHE A 69 -3.46 -4.14 -1.31
N VAL A 70 -3.11 -3.37 -2.34
CA VAL A 70 -2.22 -3.83 -3.42
C VAL A 70 -1.01 -2.90 -3.46
N LEU A 71 0.17 -3.50 -3.50
CA LEU A 71 1.41 -2.78 -3.76
C LEU A 71 1.89 -3.18 -5.14
N LEU A 72 2.12 -2.21 -6.01
CA LEU A 72 2.37 -2.44 -7.43
C LEU A 72 3.67 -1.80 -7.89
N ASP A 73 4.57 -2.61 -8.43
CA ASP A 73 5.72 -2.09 -9.15
C ASP A 73 5.27 -1.67 -10.54
N MET A 74 5.73 -0.51 -11.00
CA MET A 74 5.33 0.02 -12.30
C MET A 74 6.07 -0.65 -13.47
N ASN A 75 7.20 -1.28 -13.22
CA ASN A 75 8.00 -1.92 -14.27
C ASN A 75 7.83 -3.43 -14.23
N LEU A 76 6.90 -3.93 -15.02
CA LEU A 76 6.59 -5.35 -15.06
C LEU A 76 6.91 -5.92 -16.44
N PRO A 77 7.15 -7.23 -16.54
CA PRO A 77 7.63 -7.80 -17.80
C PRO A 77 6.57 -7.99 -18.88
N ASP A 78 5.29 -8.08 -18.51
CA ASP A 78 4.22 -8.40 -19.46
C ASP A 78 3.37 -7.19 -19.83
N ILE A 79 2.75 -6.55 -18.85
CA ILE A 79 2.01 -5.31 -19.06
C ILE A 79 2.54 -4.26 -18.10
N SER A 80 2.35 -3.00 -18.42
CA SER A 80 2.85 -1.93 -17.56
C SER A 80 2.02 -1.85 -16.28
N GLY A 81 2.61 -1.25 -15.24
CA GLY A 81 1.87 -1.00 -14.02
C GLY A 81 0.66 -0.10 -14.26
N LEU A 82 0.77 0.84 -15.18
CA LEU A 82 -0.38 1.68 -15.53
C LEU A 82 -1.53 0.84 -16.07
N GLU A 83 -1.22 -0.16 -16.88
CA GLU A 83 -2.27 -1.04 -17.40
C GLU A 83 -2.90 -1.86 -16.27
N VAL A 84 -2.12 -2.29 -15.30
CA VAL A 84 -2.66 -2.98 -14.12
C VAL A 84 -3.66 -2.07 -13.39
N VAL A 85 -3.32 -0.79 -13.21
CA VAL A 85 -4.23 0.15 -12.56
C VAL A 85 -5.52 0.30 -13.36
N ARG A 86 -5.41 0.36 -14.69
CA ARG A 86 -6.60 0.44 -15.54
C ARG A 86 -7.48 -0.79 -15.38
N GLU A 87 -6.87 -1.97 -15.39
CA GLU A 87 -7.60 -3.22 -15.23
C GLU A 87 -8.32 -3.30 -13.89
N LEU A 88 -7.70 -2.76 -12.84
CA LEU A 88 -8.24 -2.81 -11.49
C LEU A 88 -9.07 -1.59 -11.13
N ASN A 89 -9.32 -0.69 -12.09
CA ASN A 89 -10.03 0.54 -11.80
C ASN A 89 -11.41 0.30 -11.19
N ILE A 90 -12.11 -0.73 -11.65
CA ILE A 90 -13.43 -1.06 -11.10
C ILE A 90 -13.31 -1.46 -9.63
N ASP A 91 -12.29 -2.23 -9.29
CA ASP A 91 -12.07 -2.62 -7.89
C ASP A 91 -11.71 -1.40 -7.03
N ILE A 92 -10.90 -0.51 -7.59
CA ILE A 92 -10.49 0.69 -6.88
C ILE A 92 -11.68 1.61 -6.62
N THR A 93 -12.47 1.89 -7.65
CA THR A 93 -13.59 2.84 -7.53
C THR A 93 -14.84 2.20 -6.94
N GLY A 94 -15.09 0.93 -7.25
CA GLY A 94 -16.33 0.26 -6.86
C GLY A 94 -16.33 -0.24 -5.43
N ARG A 95 -15.22 -0.85 -4.98
CA ARG A 95 -15.17 -1.39 -3.62
C ARG A 95 -14.10 -0.75 -2.75
N GLY A 96 -13.47 0.31 -3.24
CA GLY A 96 -12.52 1.06 -2.43
C GLY A 96 -11.19 0.35 -2.22
N LEU A 97 -10.79 -0.50 -3.16
CA LEU A 97 -9.48 -1.13 -3.10
C LEU A 97 -8.40 -0.06 -3.08
N ARG A 98 -7.50 -0.15 -2.13
CA ARG A 98 -6.36 0.76 -2.07
C ARG A 98 -5.18 0.12 -2.76
N LEU A 99 -4.61 0.86 -3.70
CA LEU A 99 -3.47 0.40 -4.48
C LEU A 99 -2.40 1.49 -4.44
N ASN A 100 -1.22 1.13 -3.96
CA ASN A 100 -0.07 2.03 -3.95
C ASN A 100 0.93 1.61 -5.00
N ILE A 101 1.57 2.60 -5.57
CA ILE A 101 2.57 2.42 -6.60
C ILE A 101 3.96 2.55 -5.99
N LEU A 102 4.85 1.62 -6.33
CA LEU A 102 6.24 1.68 -5.92
C LEU A 102 7.05 2.04 -7.16
N THR A 103 7.74 3.18 -7.13
CA THR A 103 8.39 3.72 -8.31
C THR A 103 9.72 4.37 -7.99
N GLY A 104 10.63 4.35 -8.97
CA GLY A 104 11.89 5.09 -8.87
C GLY A 104 11.78 6.52 -9.39
N ASN A 105 10.66 6.90 -9.98
CA ASN A 105 10.51 8.22 -10.60
C ASN A 105 9.11 8.77 -10.43
N ALA A 106 8.93 9.63 -9.43
CA ALA A 106 7.62 10.21 -9.11
C ALA A 106 7.14 11.22 -10.16
N LEU A 107 8.04 11.67 -11.05
CA LEU A 107 7.67 12.65 -12.08
C LEU A 107 7.23 12.00 -13.39
N SER A 108 7.15 10.68 -13.42
CA SER A 108 6.72 9.96 -14.61
C SER A 108 5.26 10.27 -14.95
N MET A 109 4.97 10.43 -16.23
CA MET A 109 3.60 10.61 -16.68
C MET A 109 2.72 9.42 -16.33
N ASP A 110 3.29 8.24 -16.30
CA ASP A 110 2.52 7.04 -15.93
C ASP A 110 2.05 7.09 -14.49
N ILE A 111 2.87 7.65 -13.60
CA ILE A 111 2.49 7.81 -12.20
C ILE A 111 1.33 8.81 -12.10
N ILE A 112 1.42 9.91 -12.82
CA ILE A 112 0.36 10.93 -12.83
C ILE A 112 -0.95 10.30 -13.32
N LYS A 113 -0.89 9.53 -14.40
CA LYS A 113 -2.07 8.87 -14.95
C LYS A 113 -2.65 7.86 -13.96
N ALA A 114 -1.78 7.07 -13.32
CA ALA A 114 -2.23 6.08 -12.35
C ALA A 114 -2.92 6.72 -11.15
N MET A 115 -2.37 7.82 -10.67
CA MET A 115 -3.01 8.55 -9.56
C MET A 115 -4.36 9.10 -9.98
N SER A 116 -4.46 9.58 -11.22
CA SER A 116 -5.73 10.06 -11.76
C SER A 116 -6.77 8.96 -11.88
N LEU A 117 -6.34 7.72 -12.07
CA LEU A 117 -7.22 6.57 -12.16
C LEU A 117 -7.61 6.00 -10.80
N GLY A 118 -7.10 6.59 -9.74
CA GLY A 118 -7.53 6.23 -8.39
C GLY A 118 -6.51 5.55 -7.51
N ALA A 119 -5.25 5.44 -7.93
CA ALA A 119 -4.22 4.90 -7.05
C ALA A 119 -4.20 5.73 -5.76
N TYR A 120 -3.92 5.07 -4.65
CA TYR A 120 -4.03 5.68 -3.33
C TYR A 120 -2.85 6.58 -3.01
N GLU A 121 -1.64 6.00 -3.10
CA GLU A 121 -0.38 6.73 -2.87
C GLU A 121 0.66 6.19 -3.82
N TYR A 122 1.77 6.91 -3.97
CA TYR A 122 2.97 6.33 -4.55
C TYR A 122 4.09 6.40 -3.53
N TRP A 123 4.96 5.38 -3.54
CA TRP A 123 6.13 5.31 -2.68
C TRP A 123 7.37 5.29 -3.56
N LEU A 124 8.38 6.04 -3.17
CA LEU A 124 9.62 6.09 -3.92
C LEU A 124 10.57 4.98 -3.52
N LYS A 125 11.26 4.42 -4.50
CA LYS A 125 12.37 3.51 -4.24
C LYS A 125 13.61 4.34 -3.92
N PRO A 126 14.46 3.90 -3.01
CA PRO A 126 14.38 2.66 -2.25
C PRO A 126 13.36 2.75 -1.12
N LEU A 127 12.61 1.67 -0.92
CA LEU A 127 11.58 1.64 0.11
C LEU A 127 12.23 1.51 1.47
N THR A 128 11.88 2.41 2.39
CA THR A 128 12.37 2.35 3.75
C THR A 128 11.35 1.68 4.66
N LYS A 129 11.85 1.17 5.78
CA LYS A 129 11.00 0.56 6.78
C LYS A 129 9.91 1.52 7.26
N GLN A 130 10.28 2.77 7.51
CA GLN A 130 9.32 3.73 8.03
C GLN A 130 8.24 4.09 7.01
N VAL A 131 8.63 4.33 5.77
CA VAL A 131 7.65 4.61 4.72
C VAL A 131 6.70 3.42 4.57
N PHE A 132 7.26 2.22 4.60
CA PHE A 132 6.44 1.01 4.49
C PHE A 132 5.45 0.89 5.65
N ASP A 133 5.93 1.00 6.89
CA ASP A 133 5.08 0.83 8.06
C ASP A 133 3.97 1.88 8.12
N ASP A 134 4.33 3.13 7.89
CA ASP A 134 3.35 4.22 7.96
C ASP A 134 2.33 4.09 6.84
N GLY A 135 2.81 3.79 5.63
CA GLY A 135 1.91 3.66 4.48
C GLY A 135 1.02 2.43 4.59
N LEU A 136 1.56 1.33 5.08
CA LEU A 136 0.76 0.13 5.28
C LEU A 136 -0.34 0.38 6.30
N ARG A 137 -0.03 1.10 7.36
CA ARG A 137 -1.04 1.44 8.37
C ARG A 137 -2.14 2.30 7.78
N ARG A 138 -1.79 3.30 6.99
CA ARG A 138 -2.82 4.11 6.31
C ARG A 138 -3.67 3.25 5.41
N ALA A 139 -3.04 2.35 4.66
CA ALA A 139 -3.75 1.52 3.69
C ALA A 139 -4.71 0.54 4.36
N LEU A 140 -4.33 -0.01 5.51
CA LEU A 140 -5.12 -1.06 6.16
C LEU A 140 -6.10 -0.53 7.19
N THR A 141 -5.90 0.68 7.71
CA THR A 141 -6.76 1.21 8.77
C THR A 141 -7.46 2.50 8.40
N GLY A 142 -6.97 3.20 7.39
CA GLY A 142 -7.46 4.53 7.08
C GLY A 142 -8.84 4.55 6.47
N ARG A 143 -9.40 5.72 6.41
CA ARG A 143 -10.63 5.97 5.70
C ARG A 143 -10.36 5.99 4.21
N ARG A 144 -11.42 6.05 3.43
CA ARG A 144 -11.27 6.29 2.02
C ARG A 144 -10.46 7.57 1.82
N PRO A 145 -9.51 7.56 0.89
CA PRO A 145 -8.72 8.76 0.68
C PRO A 145 -9.59 9.90 0.16
N ASP A 146 -9.27 11.10 0.64
CA ASP A 146 -9.82 12.31 0.09
C ASP A 146 -9.34 12.42 -1.36
N PRO A 147 -10.22 12.64 -2.33
CA PRO A 147 -9.79 12.77 -3.72
C PRO A 147 -8.70 13.80 -3.92
N ALA A 148 -8.69 14.88 -3.15
CA ALA A 148 -7.65 15.89 -3.25
C ALA A 148 -6.28 15.38 -2.85
N ARG A 149 -6.22 14.37 -2.00
CA ARG A 149 -4.96 13.82 -1.55
C ARG A 149 -4.34 12.84 -2.51
N ARG A 150 -5.06 12.45 -3.54
CA ARG A 150 -4.53 11.51 -4.52
C ARG A 150 -3.67 12.18 -5.56
N LEU A 151 -3.67 13.51 -5.60
CA LEU A 151 -2.93 14.22 -6.63
C LEU A 151 -1.43 14.11 -6.37
N PRO A 152 -0.66 13.71 -7.37
CA PRO A 152 0.78 13.45 -7.16
C PRO A 152 1.62 14.70 -7.13
N VAL A 153 1.03 15.83 -7.37
CA VAL A 153 1.77 17.08 -7.51
C VAL A 153 2.08 17.74 -6.18
N ARG A 154 2.01 16.99 -5.15
CA ARG A 154 2.35 17.55 -3.86
C ARG A 154 3.82 17.46 -3.53
#